data_8eeafd5e36334890afa8bc973830301b
#
_entry.id   8eeafd5e36334890afa8bc973830301b
#
_cell.length_a   1.000
_cell.length_b   1.000
_cell.length_c   1.000
_cell.angle_alpha   90.00
_cell.angle_beta   90.00
_cell.angle_gamma   90.00
#
_symmetry.space_group_name_H-M   'P 1'
#
loop_
_entity.id
_entity.type
_entity.pdbx_description
1 polymer ?
#
loop_
_entity_poly.entity_id
_entity_poly.type
_entity_poly.pdbx_seq_one_letter_code
_entity_poly.pdbx_strand_id
1 'polypeptide(L)'
;MTTAALQAAAAADMTGTYLNYLWVSLAIVLLICGLIWLGWRNRKRRQSHLPAPTEIPAELLDAEPEAAAEGMVIGTVHATDYLDRVAVHQLGVRTEGRIEVHWAAEPQHPGEPVRPHGVTIFRAGARNWFIPAQQIQFAETHHGMIGKFVERDGVIMIGWELGRAAVATGFRPRHAAEGRALLQSLGLHSPNAEAPPADGNQSSADSPNL
;
A
#
# COMPACT_ATOMS: atom_id res chain seq x y z
N MET A 1 -12.98 35.10 61.56
CA MET A 1 -11.90 34.15 61.11
C MET A 1 -12.43 32.86 60.49
N THR A 2 -13.74 32.68 60.32
CA THR A 2 -14.35 31.39 59.91
C THR A 2 -14.59 31.21 58.40
N THR A 3 -14.78 32.30 57.65
CA THR A 3 -15.09 32.20 56.20
C THR A 3 -13.87 31.86 55.32
N ALA A 4 -12.69 32.41 55.64
CA ALA A 4 -11.44 32.12 54.91
C ALA A 4 -10.96 30.67 55.09
N ALA A 5 -11.14 30.10 56.30
CA ALA A 5 -10.81 28.71 56.56
C ALA A 5 -11.72 27.72 55.82
N LEU A 6 -13.03 28.03 55.70
CA LEU A 6 -14.00 27.26 54.93
C LEU A 6 -13.73 27.34 53.44
N GLN A 7 -13.32 28.49 52.89
CA GLN A 7 -12.93 28.64 51.49
C GLN A 7 -11.64 27.92 51.17
N ALA A 8 -10.65 27.92 52.06
CA ALA A 8 -9.41 27.18 51.89
C ALA A 8 -9.64 25.67 51.94
N ALA A 9 -10.52 25.20 52.82
CA ALA A 9 -10.89 23.77 52.89
C ALA A 9 -11.65 23.30 51.63
N ALA A 10 -12.60 24.14 51.11
CA ALA A 10 -13.30 23.86 49.86
C ALA A 10 -12.36 23.88 48.65
N ALA A 11 -11.36 24.76 48.59
CA ALA A 11 -10.36 24.80 47.52
C ALA A 11 -9.41 23.60 47.61
N ALA A 12 -9.05 23.14 48.79
CA ALA A 12 -8.24 21.92 48.98
C ALA A 12 -8.99 20.64 48.52
N ASP A 13 -10.29 20.57 48.81
CA ASP A 13 -11.13 19.46 48.38
C ASP A 13 -11.34 19.45 46.88
N MET A 14 -11.51 20.59 46.24
CA MET A 14 -11.55 20.72 44.76
C MET A 14 -10.24 20.31 44.11
N THR A 15 -9.08 20.58 44.70
CA THR A 15 -7.77 20.16 44.19
C THR A 15 -7.60 18.64 44.21
N GLY A 16 -8.06 17.99 45.28
CA GLY A 16 -8.08 16.53 45.37
C GLY A 16 -8.96 15.89 44.30
N THR A 17 -10.12 16.47 44.05
CA THR A 17 -11.05 16.04 43.03
C THR A 17 -10.45 16.17 41.60
N TYR A 18 -9.82 17.29 41.28
CA TYR A 18 -9.15 17.50 39.99
C TYR A 18 -7.97 16.54 39.77
N LEU A 19 -7.17 16.29 40.80
CA LEU A 19 -6.08 15.30 40.74
C LEU A 19 -6.61 13.91 40.47
N ASN A 20 -7.72 13.54 41.08
CA ASN A 20 -8.35 12.24 40.84
C ASN A 20 -8.84 12.09 39.39
N TYR A 21 -9.50 13.12 38.85
CA TYR A 21 -9.90 13.13 37.44
C TYR A 21 -8.70 13.08 36.49
N LEU A 22 -7.59 13.76 36.83
CA LEU A 22 -6.35 13.69 36.06
C LEU A 22 -5.79 12.27 36.01
N TRP A 23 -5.72 11.59 37.15
CA TRP A 23 -5.22 10.21 37.19
C TRP A 23 -6.14 9.23 36.45
N VAL A 24 -7.45 9.38 36.59
CA VAL A 24 -8.42 8.56 35.86
C VAL A 24 -8.31 8.79 34.34
N SER A 25 -8.23 10.03 33.89
CA SER A 25 -8.09 10.32 32.46
C SER A 25 -6.75 9.81 31.91
N LEU A 26 -5.66 9.97 32.65
CA LEU A 26 -4.36 9.41 32.28
C LEU A 26 -4.42 7.88 32.17
N ALA A 27 -5.03 7.22 33.12
CA ALA A 27 -5.20 5.76 33.08
C ALA A 27 -6.01 5.30 31.86
N ILE A 28 -7.09 6.00 31.50
CA ILE A 28 -7.88 5.73 30.31
C ILE A 28 -7.05 5.90 29.05
N VAL A 29 -6.27 6.98 28.92
CA VAL A 29 -5.38 7.22 27.77
C VAL A 29 -4.34 6.11 27.65
N LEU A 30 -3.68 5.73 28.75
CA LEU A 30 -2.71 4.64 28.76
C LEU A 30 -3.35 3.29 28.37
N LEU A 31 -4.56 3.02 28.84
CA LEU A 31 -5.31 1.83 28.47
C LEU A 31 -5.59 1.80 26.96
N ILE A 32 -6.09 2.91 26.40
CA ILE A 32 -6.37 3.03 24.95
C ILE A 32 -5.07 2.83 24.13
N CYS A 33 -3.98 3.49 24.51
CA CYS A 33 -2.68 3.33 23.87
C CYS A 33 -2.19 1.88 23.96
N GLY A 34 -2.35 1.23 25.11
CA GLY A 34 -2.01 -0.18 25.30
C GLY A 34 -2.83 -1.12 24.40
N LEU A 35 -4.14 -0.89 24.28
CA LEU A 35 -5.00 -1.67 23.40
C LEU A 35 -4.66 -1.48 21.93
N ILE A 36 -4.37 -0.24 21.49
CA ILE A 36 -3.90 0.04 20.12
C ILE A 36 -2.58 -0.67 19.85
N TRP A 37 -1.62 -0.57 20.75
CA TRP A 37 -0.31 -1.24 20.63
C TRP A 37 -0.46 -2.76 20.59
N LEU A 38 -1.30 -3.33 21.44
CA LEU A 38 -1.58 -4.76 21.48
C LEU A 38 -2.24 -5.25 20.18
N GLY A 39 -3.22 -4.49 19.67
CA GLY A 39 -3.88 -4.76 18.39
C GLY A 39 -2.88 -4.77 17.24
N TRP A 40 -1.99 -3.78 17.17
CA TRP A 40 -0.95 -3.69 16.16
C TRP A 40 0.09 -4.83 16.27
N ARG A 41 0.52 -5.15 17.51
CA ARG A 41 1.42 -6.27 17.78
C ARG A 41 0.80 -7.62 17.38
N ASN A 42 -0.49 -7.83 17.67
CA ASN A 42 -1.21 -9.04 17.32
C ASN A 42 -1.34 -9.19 15.79
N ARG A 43 -1.63 -8.09 15.07
CA ARG A 43 -1.67 -8.08 13.60
C ARG A 43 -0.32 -8.49 13.01
N LYS A 44 0.78 -7.93 13.49
CA LYS A 44 2.14 -8.33 13.06
C LYS A 44 2.42 -9.82 13.32
N ARG A 45 2.00 -10.34 14.47
CA ARG A 45 2.17 -11.77 14.79
C ARG A 45 1.38 -12.67 13.84
N ARG A 46 0.15 -12.31 13.53
CA ARG A 46 -0.69 -13.08 12.59
C ARG A 46 -0.12 -13.10 11.17
N GLN A 47 0.60 -12.06 10.76
CA GLN A 47 1.22 -11.93 9.45
C GLN A 47 2.71 -12.33 9.44
N SER A 48 3.25 -12.87 10.53
CA SER A 48 4.66 -13.24 10.64
C SER A 48 5.10 -14.38 9.71
N HIS A 49 4.15 -15.11 9.15
CA HIS A 49 4.39 -16.15 8.15
C HIS A 49 4.69 -15.60 6.75
N LEU A 50 4.41 -14.31 6.50
CA LEU A 50 4.72 -13.68 5.22
C LEU A 50 6.24 -13.47 5.11
N PRO A 51 6.87 -13.95 4.01
CA PRO A 51 8.30 -13.74 3.80
C PRO A 51 8.60 -12.24 3.57
N ALA A 52 9.87 -11.88 3.71
CA ALA A 52 10.31 -10.56 3.28
C ALA A 52 10.26 -10.48 1.74
N PRO A 53 9.90 -9.32 1.16
CA PRO A 53 10.00 -9.12 -0.27
C PRO A 53 11.47 -9.19 -0.72
N THR A 54 11.68 -9.49 -1.99
CA THR A 54 13.02 -9.58 -2.59
C THR A 54 13.73 -8.22 -2.49
N GLU A 55 15.01 -8.24 -2.19
CA GLU A 55 15.85 -7.04 -2.25
C GLU A 55 16.09 -6.65 -3.71
N ILE A 56 16.31 -5.35 -3.95
CA ILE A 56 16.61 -4.87 -5.30
C ILE A 56 17.95 -5.44 -5.74
N PRO A 57 18.00 -6.17 -6.88
CA PRO A 57 19.27 -6.62 -7.45
C PRO A 57 20.20 -5.45 -7.75
N ALA A 58 21.50 -5.65 -7.47
CA ALA A 58 22.49 -4.58 -7.65
C ALA A 58 22.55 -4.07 -9.11
N GLU A 59 22.30 -4.98 -10.05
CA GLU A 59 22.31 -4.67 -11.50
C GLU A 59 21.20 -3.68 -11.90
N LEU A 60 20.14 -3.58 -11.11
CA LEU A 60 19.01 -2.68 -11.38
C LEU A 60 19.18 -1.29 -10.75
N LEU A 61 20.14 -1.12 -9.84
CA LEU A 61 20.33 0.17 -9.17
C LEU A 61 20.82 1.27 -10.14
N ASP A 62 21.63 0.87 -11.12
CA ASP A 62 22.20 1.77 -12.12
C ASP A 62 21.61 1.54 -13.53
N ALA A 63 20.63 0.64 -13.66
CA ALA A 63 19.99 0.34 -14.94
C ALA A 63 18.98 1.41 -15.31
N GLU A 64 18.92 1.78 -16.58
CA GLU A 64 17.88 2.66 -17.11
C GLU A 64 16.52 1.90 -17.11
N PRO A 65 15.48 2.41 -16.46
CA PRO A 65 14.17 1.77 -16.45
C PRO A 65 13.42 2.03 -17.76
N GLU A 66 12.60 1.09 -18.18
CA GLU A 66 11.69 1.28 -19.33
C GLU A 66 10.60 2.30 -19.03
N ALA A 67 10.10 2.29 -17.81
CA ALA A 67 9.16 3.28 -17.31
C ALA A 67 9.45 3.56 -15.85
N ALA A 68 9.28 4.82 -15.45
CA ALA A 68 9.42 5.25 -14.08
C ALA A 68 8.35 6.28 -13.72
N ALA A 69 7.92 6.28 -12.46
CA ALA A 69 7.02 7.29 -11.94
C ALA A 69 7.38 7.62 -10.49
N GLU A 70 7.40 8.91 -10.18
CA GLU A 70 7.48 9.40 -8.82
C GLU A 70 6.10 9.59 -8.22
N GLY A 71 5.98 9.40 -6.91
CA GLY A 71 4.69 9.58 -6.26
C GLY A 71 4.65 9.07 -4.82
N MET A 72 3.48 8.60 -4.44
CA MET A 72 3.20 8.11 -3.09
C MET A 72 2.90 6.61 -3.12
N VAL A 73 3.74 5.81 -2.50
CA VAL A 73 3.43 4.42 -2.17
C VAL A 73 2.42 4.44 -1.02
N ILE A 74 1.20 4.01 -1.28
CA ILE A 74 0.11 4.03 -0.29
C ILE A 74 0.30 2.92 0.73
N GLY A 75 0.81 1.79 0.27
CA GLY A 75 1.08 0.59 1.05
C GLY A 75 0.65 -0.67 0.32
N THR A 76 0.90 -1.80 0.95
CA THR A 76 0.51 -3.13 0.44
C THR A 76 -0.61 -3.70 1.31
N VAL A 77 -1.60 -4.31 0.68
CA VAL A 77 -2.75 -4.97 1.29
C VAL A 77 -2.86 -6.40 0.80
N HIS A 78 -3.68 -7.21 1.44
CA HIS A 78 -4.07 -8.50 0.89
C HIS A 78 -4.97 -8.30 -0.34
N ALA A 79 -4.71 -9.04 -1.43
CA ALA A 79 -5.48 -8.88 -2.68
C ALA A 79 -6.97 -9.27 -2.53
N THR A 80 -7.29 -10.09 -1.53
CA THR A 80 -8.67 -10.49 -1.20
C THR A 80 -9.42 -9.50 -0.31
N ASP A 81 -8.69 -8.58 0.36
CA ASP A 81 -9.27 -7.56 1.22
C ASP A 81 -8.41 -6.29 1.20
N TYR A 82 -8.80 -5.30 0.42
CA TYR A 82 -8.10 -4.02 0.28
C TYR A 82 -8.11 -3.13 1.54
N LEU A 83 -8.80 -3.56 2.60
CA LEU A 83 -8.74 -2.92 3.92
C LEU A 83 -7.72 -3.59 4.84
N ASP A 84 -7.35 -4.85 4.57
CA ASP A 84 -6.36 -5.57 5.37
C ASP A 84 -4.93 -5.28 4.92
N ARG A 85 -4.34 -4.30 5.59
CA ARG A 85 -2.98 -3.83 5.31
C ARG A 85 -1.94 -4.82 5.81
N VAL A 86 -0.93 -5.10 4.98
CA VAL A 86 0.23 -5.90 5.37
C VAL A 86 1.10 -5.10 6.35
N ALA A 87 1.15 -5.52 7.62
CA ALA A 87 1.82 -4.78 8.69
C ALA A 87 3.30 -5.17 8.89
N VAL A 88 3.74 -6.28 8.27
CA VAL A 88 5.13 -6.78 8.36
C VAL A 88 6.01 -6.16 7.26
N HIS A 89 7.33 -6.23 7.46
CA HIS A 89 8.35 -5.76 6.50
C HIS A 89 8.18 -4.32 6.02
N GLN A 90 7.47 -3.49 6.80
CA GLN A 90 7.14 -2.09 6.45
C GLN A 90 6.31 -1.95 5.15
N LEU A 91 5.70 -3.03 4.64
CA LEU A 91 4.95 -3.01 3.40
C LEU A 91 3.69 -2.13 3.47
N GLY A 92 3.04 -2.06 4.63
CA GLY A 92 1.86 -1.22 4.84
C GLY A 92 2.16 0.26 5.12
N VAL A 93 3.43 0.70 5.13
CA VAL A 93 3.78 2.08 5.45
C VAL A 93 3.58 2.97 4.22
N ARG A 94 2.87 4.08 4.39
CA ARG A 94 2.73 5.11 3.36
C ARG A 94 3.97 5.99 3.32
N THR A 95 4.60 6.10 2.15
CA THR A 95 5.82 6.89 1.96
C THR A 95 5.85 7.52 0.58
N GLU A 96 6.56 8.62 0.43
CA GLU A 96 7.01 9.05 -0.89
C GLU A 96 7.95 8.00 -1.47
N GLY A 97 7.90 7.84 -2.79
CA GLY A 97 8.74 6.86 -3.46
C GLY A 97 8.68 6.98 -4.97
N ARG A 98 9.45 6.11 -5.60
CA ARG A 98 9.55 5.96 -7.05
C ARG A 98 9.38 4.51 -7.40
N ILE A 99 8.60 4.23 -8.42
CA ILE A 99 8.45 2.91 -9.01
C ILE A 99 9.12 2.92 -10.37
N GLU A 100 9.91 1.89 -10.63
CA GLU A 100 10.58 1.67 -11.90
C GLU A 100 10.25 0.29 -12.43
N VAL A 101 10.04 0.19 -13.73
CA VAL A 101 9.79 -1.06 -14.45
C VAL A 101 11.02 -1.38 -15.27
N HIS A 102 11.51 -2.60 -15.10
CA HIS A 102 12.65 -3.13 -15.83
C HIS A 102 12.23 -4.43 -16.50
N TRP A 103 12.16 -4.44 -17.83
CA TRP A 103 11.94 -5.66 -18.58
C TRP A 103 13.25 -6.18 -19.17
N ALA A 104 13.38 -7.49 -19.23
CA ALA A 104 14.56 -8.09 -19.83
C ALA A 104 14.59 -7.78 -21.32
N ALA A 105 15.64 -7.14 -21.79
CA ALA A 105 16.00 -7.26 -23.18
C ALA A 105 16.30 -8.75 -23.45
N GLU A 106 15.80 -9.30 -24.56
CA GLU A 106 16.16 -10.67 -24.95
C GLU A 106 17.69 -10.78 -25.00
N PRO A 107 18.27 -11.87 -24.48
CA PRO A 107 19.71 -12.08 -24.54
C PRO A 107 20.15 -11.99 -26.01
N GLN A 108 21.05 -11.07 -26.32
CA GLN A 108 21.51 -10.89 -27.69
C GLN A 108 22.48 -12.02 -28.13
N HIS A 109 23.00 -12.77 -27.15
CA HIS A 109 23.95 -13.85 -27.39
C HIS A 109 23.60 -15.08 -26.52
N PRO A 110 23.76 -16.30 -27.08
CA PRO A 110 23.61 -17.53 -26.32
C PRO A 110 24.60 -17.57 -25.14
N GLY A 111 24.09 -17.70 -23.92
CA GLY A 111 24.90 -17.78 -22.71
C GLY A 111 25.03 -16.45 -21.95
N GLU A 112 24.45 -15.36 -22.43
CA GLU A 112 24.36 -14.11 -21.69
C GLU A 112 23.43 -14.29 -20.48
N PRO A 113 23.82 -13.86 -19.26
CA PRO A 113 22.95 -13.95 -18.10
C PRO A 113 21.70 -13.08 -18.30
N VAL A 114 20.54 -13.69 -18.09
CA VAL A 114 19.27 -12.95 -18.15
C VAL A 114 19.26 -11.94 -17.00
N ARG A 115 19.15 -10.65 -17.32
CA ARG A 115 19.05 -9.59 -16.32
C ARG A 115 17.79 -9.75 -15.48
N PRO A 116 17.83 -9.43 -14.18
CA PRO A 116 16.63 -9.38 -13.37
C PRO A 116 15.61 -8.43 -13.99
N HIS A 117 14.36 -8.87 -14.12
CA HIS A 117 13.27 -8.08 -14.68
C HIS A 117 12.07 -8.09 -13.74
N GLY A 118 11.37 -6.98 -13.67
CA GLY A 118 10.25 -6.77 -12.76
C GLY A 118 10.10 -5.30 -12.36
N VAL A 119 9.62 -5.08 -11.16
CA VAL A 119 9.31 -3.75 -10.64
C VAL A 119 10.17 -3.46 -9.41
N THR A 120 10.91 -2.36 -9.44
CA THR A 120 11.62 -1.84 -8.27
C THR A 120 10.77 -0.77 -7.59
N ILE A 121 10.72 -0.80 -6.26
CA ILE A 121 10.00 0.18 -5.47
C ILE A 121 10.97 0.82 -4.49
N PHE A 122 11.33 2.07 -4.78
CA PHE A 122 12.14 2.92 -3.93
C PHE A 122 11.24 3.73 -3.01
N ARG A 123 11.63 3.86 -1.73
CA ARG A 123 10.82 4.57 -0.73
C ARG A 123 11.66 5.46 0.17
N ALA A 124 11.19 6.67 0.43
CA ALA A 124 11.83 7.57 1.37
C ALA A 124 11.59 7.11 2.82
N GLY A 125 12.69 6.82 3.55
CA GLY A 125 12.62 6.46 4.97
C GLY A 125 12.04 5.07 5.28
N ALA A 126 11.87 4.20 4.28
CA ALA A 126 11.42 2.84 4.45
C ALA A 126 12.20 1.88 3.55
N ARG A 127 12.10 0.57 3.83
CA ARG A 127 12.82 -0.44 3.05
C ARG A 127 12.33 -0.47 1.60
N ASN A 128 13.27 -0.47 0.66
CA ASN A 128 13.03 -0.69 -0.75
C ASN A 128 12.85 -2.19 -1.03
N TRP A 129 12.15 -2.54 -2.11
CA TRP A 129 12.02 -3.93 -2.54
C TRP A 129 11.87 -4.05 -4.04
N PHE A 130 12.02 -5.29 -4.50
CA PHE A 130 11.86 -5.70 -5.87
C PHE A 130 10.72 -6.71 -5.99
N ILE A 131 9.93 -6.59 -7.02
CA ILE A 131 8.89 -7.56 -7.41
C ILE A 131 9.34 -8.20 -8.70
N PRO A 132 9.80 -9.47 -8.69
CA PRO A 132 10.13 -10.19 -9.92
C PRO A 132 8.92 -10.26 -10.86
N ALA A 133 9.15 -10.18 -12.16
CA ALA A 133 8.08 -10.19 -13.16
C ALA A 133 7.15 -11.42 -13.02
N GLN A 134 7.73 -12.57 -12.68
CA GLN A 134 6.98 -13.83 -12.50
C GLN A 134 5.99 -13.77 -11.33
N GLN A 135 6.18 -12.85 -10.38
CA GLN A 135 5.29 -12.67 -9.24
C GLN A 135 4.18 -11.65 -9.51
N ILE A 136 4.27 -10.86 -10.59
CA ILE A 136 3.27 -9.86 -10.95
C ILE A 136 2.06 -10.59 -11.54
N GLN A 137 0.88 -10.34 -10.96
CA GLN A 137 -0.37 -10.96 -11.39
C GLN A 137 -1.22 -10.00 -12.22
N PHE A 138 -1.28 -8.74 -11.81
CA PHE A 138 -2.02 -7.70 -12.52
C PHE A 138 -1.48 -6.31 -12.22
N ALA A 139 -1.80 -5.37 -13.10
CA ALA A 139 -1.62 -3.94 -12.86
C ALA A 139 -2.84 -3.20 -13.41
N GLU A 140 -3.52 -2.44 -12.56
CA GLU A 140 -4.77 -1.77 -12.91
C GLU A 140 -4.92 -0.43 -12.19
N THR A 141 -5.84 0.40 -12.66
CA THR A 141 -6.19 1.65 -11.97
C THR A 141 -7.35 1.45 -11.02
N HIS A 142 -7.28 2.12 -9.88
CA HIS A 142 -8.33 2.09 -8.86
C HIS A 142 -8.75 3.48 -8.40
N HIS A 143 -10.02 3.60 -7.96
CA HIS A 143 -10.59 4.86 -7.43
C HIS A 143 -10.21 5.12 -5.97
N GLY A 144 -9.50 4.21 -5.33
CA GLY A 144 -9.08 4.35 -3.94
C GLY A 144 -8.58 3.05 -3.33
N MET A 145 -7.94 3.18 -2.18
CA MET A 145 -7.37 2.08 -1.41
C MET A 145 -7.41 2.44 0.08
N ILE A 146 -7.61 1.42 0.94
CA ILE A 146 -7.55 1.58 2.41
C ILE A 146 -8.56 2.63 2.91
N GLY A 147 -9.81 2.55 2.41
CA GLY A 147 -10.89 3.43 2.87
C GLY A 147 -10.76 4.90 2.47
N LYS A 148 -9.85 5.24 1.55
CA LYS A 148 -9.73 6.60 0.99
C LYS A 148 -10.11 6.59 -0.48
N PHE A 149 -11.08 7.45 -0.81
CA PHE A 149 -11.42 7.74 -2.20
C PHE A 149 -10.42 8.74 -2.77
N VAL A 150 -9.97 8.48 -3.99
CA VAL A 150 -9.10 9.36 -4.77
C VAL A 150 -9.84 9.69 -6.06
N GLU A 151 -9.36 10.65 -6.82
CA GLU A 151 -9.87 10.94 -8.16
C GLU A 151 -9.93 9.65 -8.99
N ARG A 152 -10.86 9.60 -9.95
CA ARG A 152 -11.03 8.46 -10.85
C ARG A 152 -9.67 8.11 -11.47
N ASP A 153 -9.25 6.85 -11.37
CA ASP A 153 -7.97 6.34 -11.90
C ASP A 153 -6.69 6.94 -11.25
N GLY A 154 -6.81 7.52 -10.06
CA GLY A 154 -5.69 8.17 -9.36
C GLY A 154 -4.71 7.25 -8.65
N VAL A 155 -4.98 5.93 -8.58
CA VAL A 155 -4.12 4.94 -7.91
C VAL A 155 -3.86 3.79 -8.86
N ILE A 156 -2.60 3.44 -9.02
CA ILE A 156 -2.16 2.21 -9.70
C ILE A 156 -2.03 1.11 -8.64
N MET A 157 -2.71 0.00 -8.88
CA MET A 157 -2.63 -1.21 -8.05
C MET A 157 -1.79 -2.24 -8.79
N ILE A 158 -0.71 -2.68 -8.16
CA ILE A 158 0.14 -3.76 -8.67
C ILE A 158 -0.12 -4.98 -7.79
N GLY A 159 -0.81 -5.97 -8.33
CA GLY A 159 -1.05 -7.25 -7.69
C GLY A 159 0.12 -8.20 -7.91
N TRP A 160 0.59 -8.85 -6.85
CA TRP A 160 1.75 -9.74 -6.90
C TRP A 160 1.72 -10.79 -5.79
N GLU A 161 2.57 -11.80 -5.92
CA GLU A 161 2.70 -12.88 -4.97
C GLU A 161 3.83 -12.62 -3.96
N LEU A 162 3.49 -12.64 -2.67
CA LEU A 162 4.46 -12.60 -1.57
C LEU A 162 4.50 -13.97 -0.89
N GLY A 163 5.37 -14.84 -1.36
CA GLY A 163 5.39 -16.24 -0.97
C GLY A 163 4.15 -16.96 -1.51
N ARG A 164 3.20 -17.29 -0.62
CA ARG A 164 1.91 -17.92 -1.00
C ARG A 164 0.73 -16.96 -0.88
N ALA A 165 0.97 -15.72 -0.52
CA ALA A 165 -0.08 -14.74 -0.31
C ALA A 165 -0.18 -13.81 -1.54
N ALA A 166 -1.39 -13.67 -2.08
CA ALA A 166 -1.68 -12.66 -3.07
C ALA A 166 -1.82 -11.30 -2.36
N VAL A 167 -1.01 -10.34 -2.77
CA VAL A 167 -0.99 -8.99 -2.21
C VAL A 167 -1.08 -7.95 -3.32
N ALA A 168 -1.50 -6.74 -2.97
CA ALA A 168 -1.57 -5.65 -3.91
C ALA A 168 -0.94 -4.38 -3.32
N THR A 169 -0.04 -3.75 -4.08
CA THR A 169 0.63 -2.51 -3.69
C THR A 169 0.01 -1.35 -4.44
N GLY A 170 -0.50 -0.37 -3.68
CA GLY A 170 -1.08 0.84 -4.25
C GLY A 170 -0.06 1.95 -4.37
N PHE A 171 -0.05 2.60 -5.52
CA PHE A 171 0.81 3.73 -5.85
C PHE A 171 0.00 4.86 -6.47
N ARG A 172 0.20 6.07 -5.96
CA ARG A 172 -0.37 7.28 -6.54
C ARG A 172 0.74 8.07 -7.22
N PRO A 173 0.81 8.09 -8.55
CA PRO A 173 1.82 8.86 -9.27
C PRO A 173 1.62 10.36 -9.04
N ARG A 174 2.72 11.12 -9.04
CA ARG A 174 2.69 12.58 -8.94
C ARG A 174 2.19 13.21 -10.23
N HIS A 175 2.57 12.61 -11.37
CA HIS A 175 2.19 13.05 -12.69
C HIS A 175 1.40 11.95 -13.41
N ALA A 176 0.21 12.29 -13.91
CA ALA A 176 -0.67 11.33 -14.57
C ALA A 176 -0.04 10.72 -15.84
N ALA A 177 0.83 11.45 -16.53
CA ALA A 177 1.53 10.94 -17.71
C ALA A 177 2.49 9.80 -17.38
N GLU A 178 3.30 9.98 -16.32
CA GLU A 178 4.22 8.94 -15.81
C GLU A 178 3.44 7.71 -15.33
N GLY A 179 2.31 7.93 -14.65
CA GLY A 179 1.45 6.85 -14.20
C GLY A 179 0.87 6.02 -15.36
N ARG A 180 0.48 6.68 -16.45
CA ARG A 180 0.00 5.98 -17.66
C ARG A 180 1.11 5.18 -18.34
N ALA A 181 2.32 5.77 -18.46
CA ALA A 181 3.48 5.07 -19.01
C ALA A 181 3.85 3.84 -18.18
N LEU A 182 3.84 3.99 -16.84
CA LEU A 182 4.09 2.89 -15.91
C LEU A 182 3.05 1.77 -16.08
N LEU A 183 1.76 2.11 -16.13
CA LEU A 183 0.69 1.14 -16.29
C LEU A 183 0.75 0.45 -17.65
N GLN A 184 1.06 1.20 -18.71
CA GLN A 184 1.21 0.66 -20.06
C GLN A 184 2.37 -0.34 -20.13
N SER A 185 3.52 0.00 -19.55
CA SER A 185 4.66 -0.90 -19.47
C SER A 185 4.31 -2.19 -18.69
N LEU A 186 3.63 -2.08 -17.55
CA LEU A 186 3.17 -3.21 -16.76
C LEU A 186 2.11 -4.05 -17.48
N GLY A 187 1.19 -3.43 -18.20
CA GLY A 187 0.12 -4.10 -18.95
C GLY A 187 0.62 -4.92 -20.13
N LEU A 188 1.65 -4.46 -20.81
CA LEU A 188 2.23 -5.16 -21.98
C LEU A 188 2.92 -6.47 -21.62
N HIS A 189 3.39 -6.59 -20.37
CA HIS A 189 4.20 -7.72 -19.90
C HIS A 189 3.49 -8.56 -18.83
N SER A 190 2.23 -8.27 -18.55
CA SER A 190 1.45 -9.09 -17.61
C SER A 190 1.10 -10.43 -18.28
N PRO A 191 1.55 -11.59 -17.74
CA PRO A 191 1.28 -12.90 -18.33
C PRO A 191 -0.22 -13.24 -18.34
N ASN A 192 -1.06 -12.49 -17.63
CA ASN A 192 -2.51 -12.63 -17.51
C ASN A 192 -3.30 -11.46 -18.13
N ALA A 193 -2.72 -10.69 -19.05
CA ALA A 193 -3.48 -9.72 -19.85
C ALA A 193 -4.42 -10.50 -20.78
N GLU A 194 -5.46 -11.10 -20.21
CA GLU A 194 -6.61 -11.61 -20.93
C GLU A 194 -7.24 -10.44 -21.68
N ALA A 195 -7.46 -10.62 -22.97
CA ALA A 195 -8.04 -9.63 -23.85
C ALA A 195 -9.31 -9.02 -23.21
N PRO A 196 -9.55 -7.70 -23.38
CA PRO A 196 -10.75 -7.08 -22.85
C PRO A 196 -11.98 -7.86 -23.32
N PRO A 197 -12.98 -8.08 -22.44
CA PRO A 197 -14.18 -8.80 -22.83
C PRO A 197 -14.79 -8.07 -24.04
N ALA A 198 -14.92 -8.80 -25.12
CA ALA A 198 -15.56 -8.31 -26.31
C ALA A 198 -16.95 -7.80 -25.92
N ASP A 199 -17.21 -6.52 -26.10
CA ASP A 199 -18.50 -5.90 -25.90
C ASP A 199 -19.57 -6.63 -26.70
N GLY A 200 -20.20 -7.59 -26.06
CA GLY A 200 -21.39 -8.29 -26.54
C GLY A 200 -22.64 -7.47 -26.24
N ASN A 201 -22.75 -6.28 -26.78
CA ASN A 201 -24.03 -5.57 -26.82
C ASN A 201 -24.33 -5.10 -28.25
N GLN A 202 -24.70 -6.05 -29.11
CA GLN A 202 -25.55 -5.77 -30.24
C GLN A 202 -26.96 -6.17 -29.86
N SER A 203 -27.63 -5.24 -29.19
CA SER A 203 -29.09 -5.25 -29.08
C SER A 203 -29.68 -5.02 -30.48
N SER A 204 -30.08 -6.09 -31.12
CA SER A 204 -30.97 -6.08 -32.28
C SER A 204 -32.35 -5.62 -31.83
N ALA A 205 -32.59 -4.32 -31.95
CA ALA A 205 -33.93 -3.78 -32.04
C ALA A 205 -34.35 -3.87 -33.49
N ASP A 206 -35.06 -4.91 -33.82
CA ASP A 206 -35.93 -4.94 -35.02
C ASP A 206 -37.25 -5.59 -34.61
N SER A 207 -38.26 -4.75 -34.50
CA SER A 207 -39.66 -5.18 -34.44
C SER A 207 -40.36 -4.53 -35.62
N PRO A 208 -40.81 -5.28 -36.61
CA PRO A 208 -41.80 -4.76 -37.57
C PRO A 208 -43.22 -4.97 -37.03
N ASN A 209 -43.99 -3.90 -37.18
CA ASN A 209 -45.44 -3.88 -37.15
C ASN A 209 -46.12 -5.07 -37.83
N LEU A 210 -47.14 -5.59 -37.20
CA LEU A 210 -48.49 -5.79 -37.74
C LEU A 210 -49.48 -5.85 -36.59
#